data_c20e9836879c8875f92c592f65069aba
#
_entry.id   c20e9836879c8875f92c592f65069aba
#
_cell.length_a   1.000
_cell.length_b   1.000
_cell.length_c   1.000
_cell.angle_alpha   90.00
_cell.angle_beta   90.00
_cell.angle_gamma   90.00
#
_symmetry.space_group_name_H-M   'P 1'
#
loop_
_entity.id
_entity.type
_entity.pdbx_description
1 polymer ?
#
loop_
_entity_poly.entity_id
_entity_poly.type
_entity_poly.pdbx_seq_one_letter_code
_entity_poly.pdbx_strand_id
1 'polypeptide(L)'
;MAGFQSLPGFRDFYPEDFSRRQHIFRVWRQAASTFGFQEYDAPVLEPLELYKAKSGDEIEAQLFSFTDKGGREVALRPEMTPTVCRLVGDKAGALKRPIKWFSVAEFYRYERAQKGRLRAFHQFNADIFGEPGPEAEIELIALLIQCLAGFGLNAQDFTIRLSDRDLWFFYLEALGFDDAQSRSLLTAIDRYEKMGDDAFKGYEEQFGPIDVLLKNRIKALWNLTSFDDLESTVLHWVREASPASIEKVTKRLADWRKVLDGLAAMGLGEFIKVDLSVVRGLAYYTGFVFEAFDRKGDLRALAGGGRYNDLVKKLGGPNLPAVGFAIGDVTTGLLIEQRGLTPKFITAPDVYAVIGGETERKAAFADIHALRAAGFRVDYPFKELAFGKQFKAAAESGAKLALIYGGDELAKGVVKIRDLSDRTEQEVPRAQVLAVVRDFLSGH
;
A
#
# COMPACT_ATOMS: atom_id res chain seq x y z
N MET A 1 20.89 -9.02 32.47
CA MET A 1 20.23 -10.01 31.58
C MET A 1 19.87 -9.27 30.30
N ALA A 2 20.31 -9.74 29.15
CA ALA A 2 19.84 -9.17 27.89
C ALA A 2 18.33 -9.49 27.79
N GLY A 3 17.50 -8.45 27.70
CA GLY A 3 16.06 -8.61 27.52
C GLY A 3 15.75 -9.28 26.17
N PHE A 4 14.55 -9.82 26.05
CA PHE A 4 14.07 -10.32 24.75
C PHE A 4 13.98 -9.16 23.76
N GLN A 5 14.42 -9.41 22.53
CA GLN A 5 14.38 -8.43 21.43
C GLN A 5 13.56 -9.01 20.29
N SER A 6 12.96 -8.14 19.49
CA SER A 6 12.29 -8.56 18.26
C SER A 6 13.26 -9.21 17.28
N LEU A 7 12.77 -10.15 16.46
CA LEU A 7 13.59 -10.84 15.47
C LEU A 7 14.06 -9.85 14.37
N PRO A 8 15.24 -10.06 13.78
CA PRO A 8 15.74 -9.22 12.69
C PRO A 8 14.74 -9.13 11.52
N GLY A 9 14.40 -7.89 11.14
CA GLY A 9 13.42 -7.63 10.08
C GLY A 9 11.95 -7.60 10.54
N PHE A 10 11.71 -7.74 11.86
CA PHE A 10 10.41 -7.52 12.50
C PHE A 10 10.44 -6.23 13.31
N ARG A 11 9.32 -5.52 13.39
CA ARG A 11 9.20 -4.24 14.07
C ARG A 11 8.27 -4.31 15.26
N ASP A 12 8.70 -3.72 16.38
CA ASP A 12 7.80 -3.31 17.43
C ASP A 12 7.21 -1.92 17.09
N PHE A 13 5.95 -1.71 17.43
CA PHE A 13 5.28 -0.43 17.18
C PHE A 13 4.87 0.20 18.51
N TYR A 14 5.65 1.14 18.99
CA TYR A 14 5.27 1.99 20.10
C TYR A 14 4.09 2.91 19.69
N PRO A 15 3.36 3.52 20.63
CA PRO A 15 2.12 4.25 20.33
C PRO A 15 2.24 5.28 19.19
N GLU A 16 3.35 6.01 19.12
CA GLU A 16 3.59 6.98 18.06
C GLU A 16 3.81 6.30 16.70
N ASP A 17 4.68 5.28 16.65
CA ASP A 17 4.96 4.53 15.42
C ASP A 17 3.70 3.80 14.94
N PHE A 18 2.91 3.27 15.88
CA PHE A 18 1.61 2.66 15.59
C PHE A 18 0.65 3.69 14.98
N SER A 19 0.59 4.90 15.52
CA SER A 19 -0.26 5.99 15.00
C SER A 19 0.14 6.39 13.58
N ARG A 20 1.46 6.47 13.29
CA ARG A 20 1.98 6.72 11.94
C ARG A 20 1.52 5.64 10.96
N ARG A 21 1.66 4.37 11.34
CA ARG A 21 1.19 3.24 10.52
C ARG A 21 -0.32 3.29 10.30
N GLN A 22 -1.12 3.56 11.34
CA GLN A 22 -2.57 3.67 11.23
C GLN A 22 -3.01 4.84 10.34
N HIS A 23 -2.25 5.93 10.31
CA HIS A 23 -2.49 7.02 9.37
C HIS A 23 -2.35 6.54 7.92
N ILE A 24 -1.28 5.79 7.60
CA ILE A 24 -1.08 5.21 6.26
C ILE A 24 -2.27 4.34 5.88
N PHE A 25 -2.70 3.44 6.76
CA PHE A 25 -3.83 2.54 6.49
C PHE A 25 -5.15 3.28 6.30
N ARG A 26 -5.37 4.38 7.04
CA ARG A 26 -6.57 5.20 6.92
C ARG A 26 -6.64 5.89 5.55
N VAL A 27 -5.53 6.46 5.09
CA VAL A 27 -5.46 7.10 3.77
C VAL A 27 -5.74 6.10 2.66
N TRP A 28 -5.15 4.91 2.72
CA TRP A 28 -5.38 3.86 1.73
C TRP A 28 -6.84 3.37 1.71
N ARG A 29 -7.42 3.11 2.90
CA ARG A 29 -8.85 2.72 3.01
C ARG A 29 -9.78 3.79 2.48
N GLN A 30 -9.48 5.06 2.78
CA GLN A 30 -10.26 6.18 2.27
C GLN A 30 -10.20 6.23 0.74
N ALA A 31 -9.02 6.11 0.14
CA ALA A 31 -8.88 6.06 -1.31
C ALA A 31 -9.68 4.90 -1.91
N ALA A 32 -9.52 3.68 -1.40
CA ALA A 32 -10.24 2.51 -1.90
C ALA A 32 -11.77 2.66 -1.81
N SER A 33 -12.26 3.23 -0.71
CA SER A 33 -13.70 3.44 -0.52
C SER A 33 -14.30 4.42 -1.53
N THR A 34 -13.57 5.48 -1.90
CA THR A 34 -14.03 6.45 -2.92
C THR A 34 -14.08 5.86 -4.32
N PHE A 35 -13.30 4.81 -4.58
CA PHE A 35 -13.33 4.04 -5.82
C PHE A 35 -14.34 2.87 -5.79
N GLY A 36 -15.07 2.70 -4.69
CA GLY A 36 -16.09 1.64 -4.55
C GLY A 36 -15.52 0.24 -4.36
N PHE A 37 -14.27 0.11 -3.88
CA PHE A 37 -13.69 -1.18 -3.51
C PHE A 37 -14.19 -1.63 -2.14
N GLN A 38 -14.36 -2.95 -1.98
CA GLN A 38 -14.78 -3.58 -0.73
C GLN A 38 -13.57 -4.20 -0.01
N GLU A 39 -13.44 -3.93 1.28
CA GLU A 39 -12.36 -4.50 2.10
C GLU A 39 -12.63 -5.97 2.40
N TYR A 40 -11.60 -6.81 2.26
CA TYR A 40 -11.61 -8.21 2.67
C TYR A 40 -10.35 -8.54 3.45
N ASP A 41 -10.34 -9.66 4.15
CA ASP A 41 -9.17 -10.26 4.76
C ASP A 41 -9.19 -11.78 4.58
N ALA A 42 -8.06 -12.41 4.86
CA ALA A 42 -7.85 -13.84 4.73
C ALA A 42 -6.87 -14.35 5.79
N PRO A 43 -6.80 -15.66 6.05
CA PRO A 43 -5.83 -16.22 6.97
C PRO A 43 -4.39 -15.83 6.63
N VAL A 44 -3.60 -15.58 7.68
CA VAL A 44 -2.15 -15.33 7.54
C VAL A 44 -1.42 -16.60 7.14
N LEU A 45 -1.92 -17.76 7.57
CA LEU A 45 -1.37 -19.07 7.32
C LEU A 45 -2.19 -19.79 6.24
N GLU A 46 -1.52 -20.24 5.18
CA GLU A 46 -2.13 -20.92 4.05
C GLU A 46 -1.35 -22.22 3.73
N PRO A 47 -1.94 -23.17 3.00
CA PRO A 47 -1.19 -24.31 2.46
C PRO A 47 -0.02 -23.85 1.60
N LEU A 48 1.16 -24.43 1.81
CA LEU A 48 2.38 -24.11 1.06
C LEU A 48 2.19 -24.24 -0.46
N GLU A 49 1.40 -25.25 -0.89
CA GLU A 49 1.09 -25.52 -2.29
C GLU A 49 0.43 -24.33 -3.01
N LEU A 50 -0.37 -23.51 -2.30
CA LEU A 50 -1.00 -22.33 -2.88
C LEU A 50 0.04 -21.36 -3.48
N TYR A 51 1.19 -21.22 -2.83
CA TYR A 51 2.26 -20.33 -3.29
C TYR A 51 3.17 -21.01 -4.31
N LYS A 52 3.43 -22.33 -4.18
CA LYS A 52 4.21 -23.10 -5.16
C LYS A 52 3.54 -23.16 -6.53
N ALA A 53 2.23 -23.38 -6.58
CA ALA A 53 1.46 -23.44 -7.81
C ALA A 53 1.56 -22.19 -8.69
N LYS A 54 1.91 -21.05 -8.09
CA LYS A 54 2.02 -19.75 -8.76
C LYS A 54 3.41 -19.45 -9.30
N SER A 55 4.45 -19.67 -8.49
CA SER A 55 5.71 -18.91 -8.60
C SER A 55 6.96 -19.78 -8.82
N GLY A 56 6.82 -21.09 -8.88
CA GLY A 56 7.97 -21.99 -8.99
C GLY A 56 8.89 -21.97 -7.77
N ASP A 57 10.08 -22.54 -7.92
CA ASP A 57 11.00 -22.83 -6.80
C ASP A 57 11.65 -21.56 -6.19
N GLU A 58 11.72 -20.46 -6.91
CA GLU A 58 12.37 -19.23 -6.40
C GLU A 58 11.65 -18.62 -5.19
N ILE A 59 10.34 -18.75 -5.09
CA ILE A 59 9.57 -18.18 -3.97
C ILE A 59 9.76 -19.03 -2.71
N GLU A 60 10.00 -20.34 -2.85
CA GLU A 60 10.13 -21.24 -1.73
C GLU A 60 11.27 -20.84 -0.79
N ALA A 61 12.37 -20.34 -1.33
CA ALA A 61 13.51 -19.82 -0.56
C ALA A 61 13.16 -18.56 0.26
N GLN A 62 12.05 -17.88 -0.08
CA GLN A 62 11.61 -16.65 0.59
C GLN A 62 10.42 -16.88 1.53
N LEU A 63 9.92 -18.10 1.67
CA LEU A 63 8.78 -18.40 2.53
C LEU A 63 9.20 -18.69 3.97
N PHE A 64 8.39 -18.23 4.90
CA PHE A 64 8.33 -18.80 6.25
C PHE A 64 7.39 -19.99 6.20
N SER A 65 7.94 -21.19 6.00
CA SER A 65 7.18 -22.43 5.90
C SER A 65 7.57 -23.43 7.00
N PHE A 66 6.62 -24.26 7.39
CA PHE A 66 6.81 -25.30 8.40
C PHE A 66 5.70 -26.36 8.30
N THR A 67 5.94 -27.53 8.89
CA THR A 67 4.92 -28.56 9.06
C THR A 67 4.14 -28.27 10.34
N ASP A 68 2.81 -28.14 10.26
CA ASP A 68 1.97 -27.93 11.43
C ASP A 68 1.81 -29.23 12.26
N LYS A 69 1.17 -29.11 13.44
CA LYS A 69 0.95 -30.29 14.31
C LYS A 69 0.05 -31.36 13.68
N GLY A 70 -0.70 -31.03 12.64
CA GLY A 70 -1.54 -31.95 11.88
C GLY A 70 -0.81 -32.60 10.70
N GLY A 71 0.49 -32.34 10.52
CA GLY A 71 1.30 -32.90 9.43
C GLY A 71 1.10 -32.16 8.09
N ARG A 72 0.52 -30.96 8.07
CA ARG A 72 0.31 -30.18 6.85
C ARG A 72 1.46 -29.20 6.63
N GLU A 73 1.97 -29.15 5.40
CA GLU A 73 2.93 -28.14 4.97
C GLU A 73 2.21 -26.80 4.79
N VAL A 74 2.60 -25.80 5.56
CA VAL A 74 1.98 -24.47 5.60
C VAL A 74 3.02 -23.37 5.48
N ALA A 75 2.59 -22.19 5.06
CA ALA A 75 3.45 -21.03 4.98
C ALA A 75 2.72 -19.76 5.46
N LEU A 76 3.46 -18.84 6.07
CA LEU A 76 2.99 -17.47 6.26
C LEU A 76 2.91 -16.78 4.90
N ARG A 77 1.80 -16.07 4.64
CA ARG A 77 1.55 -15.42 3.34
C ARG A 77 2.65 -14.43 2.98
N PRO A 78 3.34 -14.57 1.82
CA PRO A 78 4.33 -13.61 1.33
C PRO A 78 3.70 -12.46 0.53
N GLU A 79 2.45 -12.65 0.09
CA GLU A 79 1.63 -11.74 -0.74
C GLU A 79 0.16 -12.16 -0.70
N MET A 80 -0.73 -11.29 -1.18
CA MET A 80 -2.18 -11.54 -1.15
C MET A 80 -2.71 -12.22 -2.42
N THR A 81 -2.09 -12.01 -3.57
CA THR A 81 -2.64 -12.39 -4.88
C THR A 81 -3.08 -13.86 -4.99
N PRO A 82 -2.31 -14.88 -4.57
CA PRO A 82 -2.79 -16.27 -4.61
C PRO A 82 -4.00 -16.50 -3.71
N THR A 83 -3.99 -15.91 -2.53
CA THR A 83 -5.08 -16.02 -1.56
C THR A 83 -6.39 -15.41 -2.07
N VAL A 84 -6.34 -14.19 -2.64
CA VAL A 84 -7.56 -13.58 -3.21
C VAL A 84 -8.07 -14.33 -4.44
N CYS A 85 -7.17 -14.86 -5.28
CA CYS A 85 -7.57 -15.70 -6.41
C CYS A 85 -8.29 -16.97 -5.94
N ARG A 86 -7.84 -17.62 -4.86
CA ARG A 86 -8.52 -18.74 -4.22
C ARG A 86 -9.92 -18.34 -3.72
N LEU A 87 -10.02 -17.24 -2.97
CA LEU A 87 -11.28 -16.74 -2.42
C LEU A 87 -12.31 -16.43 -3.53
N VAL A 88 -11.85 -15.75 -4.58
CA VAL A 88 -12.71 -15.42 -5.73
C VAL A 88 -13.06 -16.67 -6.52
N GLY A 89 -12.11 -17.58 -6.73
CA GLY A 89 -12.33 -18.86 -7.41
C GLY A 89 -13.42 -19.70 -6.74
N ASP A 90 -13.36 -19.82 -5.42
CA ASP A 90 -14.33 -20.59 -4.62
C ASP A 90 -15.77 -20.07 -4.74
N LYS A 91 -15.96 -18.77 -4.95
CA LYS A 91 -17.29 -18.13 -4.99
C LYS A 91 -17.61 -17.44 -6.32
N ALA A 92 -16.85 -17.70 -7.37
CA ALA A 92 -16.94 -16.97 -8.65
C ALA A 92 -18.34 -16.94 -9.26
N GLY A 93 -19.16 -18.00 -9.06
CA GLY A 93 -20.54 -18.07 -9.54
C GLY A 93 -21.53 -17.20 -8.76
N ALA A 94 -21.21 -16.81 -7.53
CA ALA A 94 -22.07 -16.01 -6.66
C ALA A 94 -21.67 -14.52 -6.60
N LEU A 95 -20.47 -14.19 -7.05
CA LEU A 95 -19.95 -12.82 -7.00
C LEU A 95 -20.39 -12.02 -8.23
N LYS A 96 -20.95 -10.83 -8.00
CA LYS A 96 -21.30 -9.87 -9.06
C LYS A 96 -20.02 -9.28 -9.67
N ARG A 97 -19.91 -9.26 -10.98
CA ARG A 97 -18.77 -8.70 -11.73
C ARG A 97 -19.04 -7.26 -12.20
N PRO A 98 -18.00 -6.42 -12.34
CA PRO A 98 -16.63 -6.67 -11.90
C PRO A 98 -16.53 -6.72 -10.37
N ILE A 99 -15.64 -7.59 -9.85
CA ILE A 99 -15.35 -7.69 -8.41
C ILE A 99 -14.22 -6.73 -8.13
N LYS A 100 -14.44 -5.74 -7.24
CA LYS A 100 -13.46 -4.72 -6.83
C LYS A 100 -13.19 -4.91 -5.33
N TRP A 101 -12.11 -5.60 -5.00
CA TRP A 101 -11.73 -5.90 -3.62
C TRP A 101 -10.37 -5.31 -3.25
N PHE A 102 -10.21 -4.94 -1.98
CA PHE A 102 -8.93 -4.53 -1.42
C PHE A 102 -8.69 -5.10 -0.03
N SER A 103 -7.44 -5.18 0.37
CA SER A 103 -7.03 -5.54 1.74
C SER A 103 -5.87 -4.68 2.21
N VAL A 104 -5.79 -4.46 3.53
CA VAL A 104 -4.60 -3.91 4.21
C VAL A 104 -4.11 -4.97 5.19
N ALA A 105 -3.06 -5.68 4.83
CA ALA A 105 -2.69 -6.91 5.49
C ALA A 105 -1.19 -7.04 5.74
N GLU A 106 -0.81 -7.87 6.70
CA GLU A 106 0.58 -8.17 7.02
C GLU A 106 1.09 -9.37 6.23
N PHE A 107 2.35 -9.26 5.75
CA PHE A 107 3.03 -10.25 4.92
C PHE A 107 4.41 -10.57 5.45
N TYR A 108 4.93 -11.76 5.09
CA TYR A 108 6.15 -12.31 5.62
C TYR A 108 7.04 -12.85 4.50
N ARG A 109 8.29 -12.35 4.41
CA ARG A 109 9.28 -12.83 3.43
C ARG A 109 10.63 -13.06 4.11
N TYR A 110 11.18 -14.24 3.98
CA TYR A 110 12.50 -14.58 4.50
C TYR A 110 13.58 -13.98 3.60
N GLU A 111 13.70 -12.67 3.63
CA GLU A 111 14.69 -11.93 2.86
C GLU A 111 15.69 -11.24 3.79
N ARG A 112 16.86 -10.86 3.23
CA ARG A 112 17.81 -10.04 3.98
C ARG A 112 17.20 -8.67 4.24
N ALA A 113 17.07 -8.30 5.52
CA ALA A 113 16.59 -6.98 5.92
C ALA A 113 17.54 -5.89 5.43
N GLN A 114 16.98 -4.82 4.83
CA GLN A 114 17.71 -3.65 4.35
C GLN A 114 16.75 -2.45 4.30
N LYS A 115 17.27 -1.24 4.01
CA LYS A 115 16.43 -0.03 3.92
C LYS A 115 15.27 -0.27 2.92
N GLY A 116 14.04 -0.10 3.38
CA GLY A 116 12.83 -0.32 2.58
C GLY A 116 12.42 -1.79 2.39
N ARG A 117 13.10 -2.78 3.01
CA ARG A 117 12.76 -4.21 2.93
C ARG A 117 12.88 -4.88 4.29
N LEU A 118 11.79 -5.37 4.80
CA LEU A 118 11.68 -6.06 6.08
C LEU A 118 11.13 -7.47 5.88
N ARG A 119 11.27 -8.33 6.90
CA ARG A 119 10.72 -9.68 6.88
C ARG A 119 9.23 -9.72 7.21
N ALA A 120 8.77 -8.80 8.07
CA ALA A 120 7.36 -8.58 8.34
C ALA A 120 7.00 -7.13 7.93
N PHE A 121 6.01 -6.97 7.07
CA PHE A 121 5.60 -5.69 6.51
C PHE A 121 4.12 -5.72 6.15
N HIS A 122 3.50 -4.54 6.02
CA HIS A 122 2.12 -4.43 5.58
C HIS A 122 2.06 -3.96 4.13
N GLN A 123 1.02 -4.41 3.43
CA GLN A 123 0.68 -3.91 2.10
C GLN A 123 -0.81 -3.61 2.02
N PHE A 124 -1.13 -2.58 1.27
CA PHE A 124 -2.42 -2.42 0.64
C PHE A 124 -2.39 -3.19 -0.69
N ASN A 125 -3.40 -4.00 -0.93
CA ASN A 125 -3.58 -4.73 -2.18
C ASN A 125 -4.97 -4.40 -2.71
N ALA A 126 -5.10 -4.12 -4.01
CA ALA A 126 -6.38 -3.88 -4.66
C ALA A 126 -6.43 -4.65 -5.98
N ASP A 127 -7.53 -5.33 -6.21
CA ASP A 127 -7.72 -6.22 -7.34
C ASP A 127 -9.10 -6.03 -7.98
N ILE A 128 -9.16 -6.12 -9.32
CA ILE A 128 -10.38 -6.16 -10.11
C ILE A 128 -10.42 -7.50 -10.84
N PHE A 129 -11.51 -8.25 -10.65
CA PHE A 129 -11.75 -9.52 -11.34
C PHE A 129 -12.96 -9.43 -12.26
N GLY A 130 -12.85 -10.07 -13.43
CA GLY A 130 -13.96 -10.22 -14.36
C GLY A 130 -14.13 -9.08 -15.36
N GLU A 131 -13.14 -8.15 -15.45
CA GLU A 131 -13.07 -7.11 -16.47
C GLU A 131 -11.89 -7.38 -17.43
N PRO A 132 -12.17 -7.76 -18.69
CA PRO A 132 -11.11 -8.06 -19.66
C PRO A 132 -10.52 -6.83 -20.34
N GLY A 133 -11.22 -5.69 -20.33
CA GLY A 133 -10.81 -4.46 -21.02
C GLY A 133 -9.77 -3.66 -20.24
N PRO A 134 -9.13 -2.68 -20.89
CA PRO A 134 -8.13 -1.82 -20.29
C PRO A 134 -8.70 -0.81 -19.28
N GLU A 135 -10.02 -0.73 -19.15
CA GLU A 135 -10.71 0.11 -18.18
C GLU A 135 -10.36 -0.27 -16.73
N ALA A 136 -10.04 -1.55 -16.49
CA ALA A 136 -9.59 -1.99 -15.18
C ALA A 136 -8.20 -1.47 -14.82
N GLU A 137 -7.29 -1.38 -15.79
CA GLU A 137 -5.98 -0.74 -15.59
C GLU A 137 -6.12 0.75 -15.31
N ILE A 138 -6.97 1.46 -16.05
CA ILE A 138 -7.26 2.88 -15.81
C ILE A 138 -7.72 3.09 -14.37
N GLU A 139 -8.70 2.31 -13.93
CA GLU A 139 -9.26 2.38 -12.58
C GLU A 139 -8.21 2.10 -11.49
N LEU A 140 -7.40 1.04 -11.64
CA LEU A 140 -6.39 0.66 -10.67
C LEU A 140 -5.20 1.63 -10.63
N ILE A 141 -4.75 2.13 -11.77
CA ILE A 141 -3.68 3.13 -11.82
C ILE A 141 -4.18 4.44 -11.18
N ALA A 142 -5.41 4.85 -11.45
CA ALA A 142 -6.02 6.02 -10.80
C ALA A 142 -6.13 5.83 -9.28
N LEU A 143 -6.55 4.65 -8.81
CA LEU A 143 -6.58 4.31 -7.38
C LEU A 143 -5.18 4.34 -6.77
N LEU A 144 -4.17 3.77 -7.44
CA LEU A 144 -2.78 3.82 -6.98
C LEU A 144 -2.29 5.26 -6.80
N ILE A 145 -2.56 6.13 -7.79
CA ILE A 145 -2.23 7.54 -7.71
C ILE A 145 -2.96 8.19 -6.52
N GLN A 146 -4.26 7.92 -6.34
CA GLN A 146 -5.04 8.46 -5.23
C GLN A 146 -4.54 7.97 -3.86
N CYS A 147 -4.09 6.72 -3.75
CA CYS A 147 -3.48 6.18 -2.53
C CYS A 147 -2.21 6.93 -2.11
N LEU A 148 -1.42 7.41 -3.07
CA LEU A 148 -0.21 8.20 -2.82
C LEU A 148 -0.53 9.69 -2.68
N ALA A 149 -1.40 10.24 -3.53
CA ALA A 149 -1.81 11.65 -3.47
C ALA A 149 -2.57 12.00 -2.18
N GLY A 150 -3.24 11.04 -1.57
CA GLY A 150 -3.91 11.20 -0.27
C GLY A 150 -2.99 11.59 0.88
N PHE A 151 -1.67 11.45 0.73
CA PHE A 151 -0.66 11.97 1.66
C PHE A 151 -0.18 13.38 1.34
N GLY A 152 -0.69 14.02 0.28
CA GLY A 152 -0.22 15.31 -0.22
C GLY A 152 0.90 15.20 -1.26
N LEU A 153 1.20 14.01 -1.76
CA LEU A 153 2.15 13.77 -2.84
C LEU A 153 1.54 14.13 -4.20
N ASN A 154 2.35 14.58 -5.14
CA ASN A 154 1.91 15.00 -6.48
C ASN A 154 2.85 14.46 -7.57
N ALA A 155 2.64 14.84 -8.83
CA ALA A 155 3.41 14.39 -9.97
C ALA A 155 4.90 14.79 -9.95
N GLN A 156 5.31 15.70 -9.07
CA GLN A 156 6.73 16.04 -8.87
C GLN A 156 7.41 15.06 -7.88
N ASP A 157 6.63 14.32 -7.09
CA ASP A 157 7.15 13.39 -6.10
C ASP A 157 7.32 11.99 -6.63
N PHE A 158 6.36 11.50 -7.44
CA PHE A 158 6.38 10.13 -7.95
C PHE A 158 5.90 10.02 -9.39
N THR A 159 6.21 8.90 -10.03
CA THR A 159 5.78 8.56 -11.38
C THR A 159 5.34 7.11 -11.45
N ILE A 160 4.37 6.82 -12.31
CA ILE A 160 3.94 5.48 -12.66
C ILE A 160 4.60 5.10 -13.98
N ARG A 161 5.52 4.15 -13.97
CA ARG A 161 6.09 3.55 -15.17
C ARG A 161 5.13 2.49 -15.68
N LEU A 162 4.64 2.66 -16.90
CA LEU A 162 3.69 1.75 -17.54
C LEU A 162 4.39 0.96 -18.63
N SER A 163 4.21 -0.35 -18.62
CA SER A 163 4.76 -1.30 -19.57
C SER A 163 3.71 -2.37 -19.93
N ASP A 164 4.08 -3.30 -20.80
CA ASP A 164 3.16 -4.29 -21.33
C ASP A 164 3.87 -5.55 -21.83
N ARG A 165 3.57 -6.68 -21.20
CA ARG A 165 4.13 -7.97 -21.58
C ARG A 165 3.53 -8.52 -22.88
N ASP A 166 2.23 -8.29 -23.10
CA ASP A 166 1.57 -8.76 -24.33
C ASP A 166 2.09 -7.99 -25.54
N LEU A 167 2.37 -6.69 -25.42
CA LEU A 167 2.99 -5.93 -26.52
C LEU A 167 4.37 -6.51 -26.88
N TRP A 168 5.20 -6.84 -25.88
CA TRP A 168 6.47 -7.52 -26.13
C TRP A 168 6.27 -8.89 -26.80
N PHE A 169 5.34 -9.72 -26.34
CA PHE A 169 5.06 -11.02 -26.93
C PHE A 169 4.61 -10.89 -28.39
N PHE A 170 3.63 -10.02 -28.66
CA PHE A 170 3.11 -9.83 -30.02
C PHE A 170 4.16 -9.24 -30.96
N TYR A 171 5.00 -8.33 -30.45
CA TYR A 171 6.13 -7.81 -31.20
C TYR A 171 7.15 -8.90 -31.56
N LEU A 172 7.56 -9.72 -30.61
CA LEU A 172 8.51 -10.81 -30.84
C LEU A 172 7.90 -11.90 -31.74
N GLU A 173 6.63 -12.26 -31.57
CA GLU A 173 5.89 -13.17 -32.46
C GLU A 173 5.88 -12.62 -33.91
N ALA A 174 5.64 -11.33 -34.08
CA ALA A 174 5.66 -10.68 -35.38
C ALA A 174 7.06 -10.70 -36.06
N LEU A 175 8.11 -10.80 -35.27
CA LEU A 175 9.49 -11.00 -35.74
C LEU A 175 9.85 -12.48 -35.96
N GLY A 176 8.92 -13.43 -35.69
CA GLY A 176 9.08 -14.87 -35.92
C GLY A 176 9.62 -15.68 -34.74
N PHE A 177 9.67 -15.09 -33.52
CA PHE A 177 10.06 -15.79 -32.31
C PHE A 177 8.89 -16.62 -31.77
N ASP A 178 9.17 -17.83 -31.31
CA ASP A 178 8.22 -18.67 -30.60
C ASP A 178 8.04 -18.25 -29.13
N ASP A 179 7.11 -18.93 -28.45
CA ASP A 179 6.73 -18.65 -27.06
C ASP A 179 7.91 -18.84 -26.09
N ALA A 180 8.73 -19.89 -26.29
CA ALA A 180 9.88 -20.19 -25.42
C ALA A 180 10.99 -19.15 -25.59
N GLN A 181 11.29 -18.81 -26.82
CA GLN A 181 12.26 -17.75 -27.17
C GLN A 181 11.80 -16.39 -26.62
N SER A 182 10.53 -16.05 -26.78
CA SER A 182 9.96 -14.79 -26.30
C SER A 182 10.04 -14.67 -24.78
N ARG A 183 9.73 -15.74 -24.03
CA ARG A 183 9.84 -15.78 -22.55
C ARG A 183 11.29 -15.60 -22.11
N SER A 184 12.23 -16.25 -22.77
CA SER A 184 13.66 -16.14 -22.46
C SER A 184 14.16 -14.71 -22.74
N LEU A 185 13.74 -14.08 -23.83
CA LEU A 185 14.06 -12.69 -24.15
C LEU A 185 13.44 -11.71 -23.14
N LEU A 186 12.20 -11.92 -22.69
CA LEU A 186 11.60 -11.10 -21.64
C LEU A 186 12.37 -11.19 -20.33
N THR A 187 12.87 -12.38 -19.98
CA THR A 187 13.73 -12.55 -18.81
C THR A 187 15.06 -11.78 -18.96
N ALA A 188 15.62 -11.76 -20.14
CA ALA A 188 16.83 -10.98 -20.43
C ALA A 188 16.55 -9.46 -20.36
N ILE A 189 15.41 -9.00 -20.89
CA ILE A 189 14.98 -7.60 -20.82
C ILE A 189 14.84 -7.14 -19.36
N ASP A 190 14.21 -7.93 -18.50
CA ASP A 190 14.04 -7.62 -17.06
C ASP A 190 15.38 -7.47 -16.31
N ARG A 191 16.39 -8.22 -16.74
CA ARG A 191 17.72 -8.21 -16.11
C ARG A 191 18.68 -7.19 -16.72
N TYR A 192 18.34 -6.65 -17.88
CA TYR A 192 19.26 -5.84 -18.69
C TYR A 192 19.76 -4.58 -17.95
N GLU A 193 18.89 -3.90 -17.18
CA GLU A 193 19.29 -2.71 -16.41
C GLU A 193 20.43 -2.99 -15.42
N LYS A 194 20.51 -4.22 -14.90
CA LYS A 194 21.52 -4.63 -13.89
C LYS A 194 22.75 -5.28 -14.51
N MET A 195 22.57 -6.03 -15.59
CA MET A 195 23.59 -6.93 -16.15
C MET A 195 24.12 -6.46 -17.51
N GLY A 196 23.51 -5.46 -18.13
CA GLY A 196 23.84 -5.06 -19.50
C GLY A 196 23.67 -6.24 -20.48
N ASP A 197 24.55 -6.35 -21.47
CA ASP A 197 24.48 -7.40 -22.50
C ASP A 197 24.63 -8.84 -21.92
N ASP A 198 25.19 -9.00 -20.74
CA ASP A 198 25.28 -10.31 -20.08
C ASP A 198 23.90 -10.90 -19.74
N ALA A 199 22.86 -10.08 -19.70
CA ALA A 199 21.48 -10.53 -19.48
C ALA A 199 21.00 -11.49 -20.58
N PHE A 200 21.53 -11.38 -21.79
CA PHE A 200 21.14 -12.22 -22.92
C PHE A 200 21.83 -13.59 -22.95
N LYS A 201 22.85 -13.85 -22.09
CA LYS A 201 23.59 -15.12 -22.08
C LYS A 201 22.66 -16.33 -21.91
N GLY A 202 21.68 -16.26 -21.01
CA GLY A 202 20.75 -17.37 -20.82
C GLY A 202 19.88 -17.69 -22.03
N TYR A 203 19.52 -16.69 -22.83
CA TYR A 203 18.87 -16.89 -24.13
C TYR A 203 19.86 -17.52 -25.13
N GLU A 204 21.09 -16.98 -25.22
CA GLU A 204 22.10 -17.43 -26.19
C GLU A 204 22.56 -18.86 -25.94
N GLU A 205 22.63 -19.29 -24.68
CA GLU A 205 22.95 -20.68 -24.29
C GLU A 205 21.86 -21.67 -24.73
N GLN A 206 20.60 -21.24 -24.74
CA GLN A 206 19.46 -22.11 -25.05
C GLN A 206 19.09 -22.11 -26.54
N PHE A 207 19.19 -20.96 -27.21
CA PHE A 207 18.66 -20.76 -28.56
C PHE A 207 19.71 -20.31 -29.60
N GLY A 208 20.98 -20.13 -29.17
CA GLY A 208 22.06 -19.61 -30.02
C GLY A 208 22.16 -18.09 -29.97
N PRO A 209 23.18 -17.54 -30.65
CA PRO A 209 23.50 -16.10 -30.59
C PRO A 209 22.33 -15.23 -31.03
N ILE A 210 22.03 -14.20 -30.25
CA ILE A 210 21.01 -13.21 -30.60
C ILE A 210 21.52 -12.25 -31.65
N ASP A 211 20.72 -11.96 -32.66
CA ASP A 211 21.04 -10.98 -33.71
C ASP A 211 21.27 -9.59 -33.10
N VAL A 212 22.33 -8.93 -33.57
CA VAL A 212 22.71 -7.56 -33.19
C VAL A 212 21.60 -6.55 -33.48
N LEU A 213 20.87 -6.72 -34.61
CA LEU A 213 19.75 -5.86 -34.94
C LEU A 213 18.63 -5.98 -33.91
N LEU A 214 18.32 -7.21 -33.48
CA LEU A 214 17.31 -7.44 -32.43
C LEU A 214 17.74 -6.81 -31.10
N LYS A 215 18.99 -7.01 -30.66
CA LYS A 215 19.51 -6.33 -29.45
C LYS A 215 19.33 -4.82 -29.53
N ASN A 216 19.69 -4.23 -30.69
CA ASN A 216 19.54 -2.79 -30.89
C ASN A 216 18.07 -2.33 -30.87
N ARG A 217 17.15 -3.11 -31.45
CA ARG A 217 15.71 -2.82 -31.42
C ARG A 217 15.16 -2.89 -30.01
N ILE A 218 15.54 -3.91 -29.20
CA ILE A 218 15.15 -4.02 -27.79
C ILE A 218 15.65 -2.79 -27.01
N LYS A 219 16.92 -2.40 -27.19
CA LYS A 219 17.50 -1.22 -26.54
C LYS A 219 16.79 0.09 -26.97
N ALA A 220 16.42 0.19 -28.25
CA ALA A 220 15.70 1.35 -28.76
C ALA A 220 14.29 1.45 -28.10
N LEU A 221 13.51 0.37 -28.06
CA LEU A 221 12.20 0.34 -27.39
C LEU A 221 12.31 0.69 -25.91
N TRP A 222 13.37 0.27 -25.26
CA TRP A 222 13.65 0.53 -23.86
C TRP A 222 13.86 2.01 -23.54
N ASN A 223 14.43 2.75 -24.49
CA ASN A 223 14.72 4.17 -24.33
C ASN A 223 13.56 5.09 -24.76
N LEU A 224 12.47 4.52 -25.31
CA LEU A 224 11.31 5.31 -25.69
C LEU A 224 10.52 5.70 -24.43
N THR A 225 10.15 6.97 -24.34
CA THR A 225 9.37 7.55 -23.24
C THR A 225 8.07 8.18 -23.71
N SER A 226 7.90 8.32 -25.04
CA SER A 226 6.69 8.79 -25.71
C SER A 226 5.92 7.60 -26.29
N PHE A 227 4.61 7.59 -26.11
CA PHE A 227 3.77 6.55 -26.71
C PHE A 227 3.66 6.71 -28.22
N ASP A 228 3.63 7.90 -28.77
CA ASP A 228 3.54 8.13 -30.21
C ASP A 228 4.79 7.61 -30.92
N ASP A 229 5.97 7.81 -30.33
CA ASP A 229 7.23 7.24 -30.84
C ASP A 229 7.24 5.72 -30.72
N LEU A 230 6.71 5.16 -29.63
CA LEU A 230 6.58 3.71 -29.44
C LEU A 230 5.67 3.10 -30.52
N GLU A 231 4.47 3.66 -30.69
CA GLU A 231 3.48 3.18 -31.65
C GLU A 231 4.05 3.21 -33.08
N SER A 232 4.61 4.35 -33.50
CA SER A 232 5.17 4.50 -34.84
C SER A 232 6.35 3.56 -35.07
N THR A 233 7.24 3.40 -34.11
CA THR A 233 8.41 2.53 -34.17
C THR A 233 8.01 1.06 -34.27
N VAL A 234 7.12 0.60 -33.43
CA VAL A 234 6.66 -0.81 -33.40
C VAL A 234 5.96 -1.14 -34.72
N LEU A 235 5.01 -0.31 -35.18
CA LEU A 235 4.29 -0.52 -36.43
C LEU A 235 5.23 -0.53 -37.63
N HIS A 236 6.23 0.34 -37.65
CA HIS A 236 7.25 0.35 -38.71
C HIS A 236 8.04 -0.97 -38.73
N TRP A 237 8.40 -1.52 -37.58
CA TRP A 237 9.25 -2.72 -37.53
C TRP A 237 8.49 -4.02 -37.80
N VAL A 238 7.17 -4.06 -37.54
CA VAL A 238 6.34 -5.24 -37.83
C VAL A 238 5.64 -5.18 -39.21
N ARG A 239 5.84 -4.15 -40.01
CA ARG A 239 5.12 -3.92 -41.28
C ARG A 239 5.21 -5.08 -42.31
N GLU A 240 6.25 -5.91 -42.21
CA GLU A 240 6.48 -7.07 -43.09
C GLU A 240 6.05 -8.39 -42.46
N ALA A 241 5.47 -8.35 -41.23
CA ALA A 241 4.95 -9.52 -40.56
C ALA A 241 3.62 -10.01 -41.19
N SER A 242 3.13 -11.13 -40.71
CA SER A 242 1.83 -11.65 -41.16
C SER A 242 0.70 -10.66 -40.83
N PRO A 243 -0.38 -10.58 -41.65
CA PRO A 243 -1.52 -9.72 -41.34
C PRO A 243 -2.10 -9.98 -39.94
N ALA A 244 -2.14 -11.23 -39.49
CA ALA A 244 -2.65 -11.62 -38.19
C ALA A 244 -1.74 -11.09 -37.05
N SER A 245 -0.43 -11.11 -37.20
CA SER A 245 0.52 -10.56 -36.22
C SER A 245 0.43 -9.05 -36.17
N ILE A 246 0.31 -8.39 -37.32
CA ILE A 246 0.13 -6.92 -37.39
C ILE A 246 -1.19 -6.52 -36.68
N GLU A 247 -2.28 -7.25 -36.90
CA GLU A 247 -3.58 -7.00 -36.25
C GLU A 247 -3.46 -7.11 -34.72
N LYS A 248 -2.78 -8.15 -34.18
CA LYS A 248 -2.56 -8.32 -32.74
C LYS A 248 -1.82 -7.12 -32.15
N VAL A 249 -0.70 -6.72 -32.79
CA VAL A 249 0.09 -5.57 -32.35
C VAL A 249 -0.72 -4.28 -32.41
N THR A 250 -1.42 -4.02 -33.51
CA THR A 250 -2.25 -2.81 -33.68
C THR A 250 -3.36 -2.73 -32.63
N LYS A 251 -4.05 -3.83 -32.37
CA LYS A 251 -5.09 -3.91 -31.33
C LYS A 251 -4.48 -3.60 -29.95
N ARG A 252 -3.31 -4.14 -29.65
CA ARG A 252 -2.66 -3.90 -28.36
C ARG A 252 -2.23 -2.44 -28.19
N LEU A 253 -1.73 -1.82 -29.25
CA LEU A 253 -1.42 -0.38 -29.26
C LEU A 253 -2.68 0.48 -29.08
N ALA A 254 -3.81 0.05 -29.62
CA ALA A 254 -5.10 0.71 -29.38
C ALA A 254 -5.55 0.62 -27.91
N ASP A 255 -5.30 -0.53 -27.23
CA ASP A 255 -5.52 -0.63 -25.78
C ASP A 255 -4.63 0.31 -24.97
N TRP A 256 -3.35 0.46 -25.36
CA TRP A 256 -2.44 1.44 -24.79
C TRP A 256 -3.00 2.87 -24.90
N ARG A 257 -3.47 3.24 -26.11
CA ARG A 257 -4.07 4.56 -26.35
C ARG A 257 -5.25 4.80 -25.41
N LYS A 258 -6.14 3.81 -25.25
CA LYS A 258 -7.27 3.90 -24.32
C LYS A 258 -6.84 4.13 -22.88
N VAL A 259 -5.80 3.42 -22.40
CA VAL A 259 -5.29 3.59 -21.03
C VAL A 259 -4.75 5.01 -20.84
N LEU A 260 -3.93 5.49 -21.76
CA LEU A 260 -3.31 6.81 -21.67
C LEU A 260 -4.35 7.93 -21.77
N ASP A 261 -5.27 7.86 -22.73
CA ASP A 261 -6.34 8.84 -22.92
C ASP A 261 -7.31 8.84 -21.73
N GLY A 262 -7.64 7.68 -21.18
CA GLY A 262 -8.47 7.56 -19.99
C GLY A 262 -7.85 8.22 -18.76
N LEU A 263 -6.56 7.97 -18.51
CA LEU A 263 -5.82 8.61 -17.42
C LEU A 263 -5.64 10.12 -17.64
N ALA A 264 -5.40 10.55 -18.89
CA ALA A 264 -5.32 11.96 -19.24
C ALA A 264 -6.65 12.69 -19.04
N ALA A 265 -7.78 12.05 -19.42
CA ALA A 265 -9.12 12.59 -19.20
C ALA A 265 -9.47 12.76 -17.70
N MET A 266 -8.87 11.92 -16.82
CA MET A 266 -8.95 12.06 -15.35
C MET A 266 -7.99 13.13 -14.79
N GLY A 267 -7.17 13.79 -15.63
CA GLY A 267 -6.15 14.73 -15.18
C GLY A 267 -4.89 14.06 -14.59
N LEU A 268 -4.68 12.77 -14.87
CA LEU A 268 -3.61 11.98 -14.27
C LEU A 268 -2.42 11.72 -15.22
N GLY A 269 -2.43 12.28 -16.43
CA GLY A 269 -1.40 12.05 -17.44
C GLY A 269 0.01 12.40 -16.99
N GLU A 270 0.19 13.44 -16.17
CA GLU A 270 1.52 13.87 -15.67
C GLU A 270 2.22 12.82 -14.78
N PHE A 271 1.45 11.91 -14.19
CA PHE A 271 2.00 10.83 -13.38
C PHE A 271 2.56 9.69 -14.23
N ILE A 272 2.15 9.55 -15.49
CA ILE A 272 2.41 8.38 -16.33
C ILE A 272 3.69 8.57 -17.15
N LYS A 273 4.51 7.54 -17.17
CA LYS A 273 5.67 7.40 -18.04
C LYS A 273 5.60 6.07 -18.77
N VAL A 274 5.64 6.09 -20.10
CA VAL A 274 5.87 4.88 -20.90
C VAL A 274 7.28 4.37 -20.64
N ASP A 275 7.41 3.09 -20.27
CA ASP A 275 8.70 2.51 -19.92
C ASP A 275 8.70 0.99 -20.11
N LEU A 276 9.02 0.53 -21.31
CA LEU A 276 9.03 -0.89 -21.65
C LEU A 276 10.15 -1.69 -20.97
N SER A 277 11.03 -1.05 -20.18
CA SER A 277 12.02 -1.75 -19.36
C SER A 277 11.40 -2.48 -18.17
N VAL A 278 10.21 -2.06 -17.74
CA VAL A 278 9.47 -2.68 -16.63
C VAL A 278 8.78 -3.95 -17.13
N VAL A 279 9.49 -5.07 -17.17
CA VAL A 279 8.92 -6.36 -17.61
C VAL A 279 8.48 -7.20 -16.41
N ARG A 280 9.05 -6.95 -15.28
CA ARG A 280 8.88 -7.56 -13.96
C ARG A 280 8.71 -9.07 -13.85
N GLY A 281 9.50 -9.58 -12.89
CA GLY A 281 9.74 -10.97 -12.58
C GLY A 281 8.64 -11.76 -11.88
N LEU A 282 7.38 -11.30 -11.85
CA LEU A 282 6.30 -12.17 -11.42
C LEU A 282 5.79 -12.94 -12.65
N ALA A 283 6.12 -14.21 -12.70
CA ALA A 283 5.86 -15.10 -13.84
C ALA A 283 4.38 -15.18 -14.27
N TYR A 284 3.46 -14.69 -13.45
CA TYR A 284 2.02 -14.76 -13.71
C TYR A 284 1.41 -13.54 -14.41
N TYR A 285 2.15 -12.42 -14.56
CA TYR A 285 1.63 -11.27 -15.30
C TYR A 285 1.49 -11.58 -16.80
N THR A 286 0.37 -11.13 -17.42
CA THR A 286 -0.02 -11.42 -18.81
C THR A 286 -0.30 -10.09 -19.49
N GLY A 287 -0.21 -9.02 -19.38
CA GLY A 287 -0.60 -7.80 -20.08
C GLY A 287 0.10 -6.59 -19.53
N PHE A 288 -0.65 -5.54 -19.28
CA PHE A 288 -0.10 -4.34 -18.68
C PHE A 288 0.54 -4.62 -17.33
N VAL A 289 1.69 -4.02 -17.11
CA VAL A 289 2.40 -3.96 -15.83
C VAL A 289 2.77 -2.52 -15.53
N PHE A 290 2.70 -2.14 -14.26
CA PHE A 290 2.96 -0.78 -13.85
C PHE A 290 3.62 -0.72 -12.47
N GLU A 291 4.46 0.29 -12.27
CA GLU A 291 5.19 0.50 -11.04
C GLU A 291 5.28 1.98 -10.67
N ALA A 292 5.06 2.28 -9.39
CA ALA A 292 5.27 3.60 -8.85
C ALA A 292 6.71 3.77 -8.36
N PHE A 293 7.37 4.83 -8.79
CA PHE A 293 8.73 5.19 -8.36
C PHE A 293 8.78 6.60 -7.79
N ASP A 294 9.60 6.77 -6.77
CA ASP A 294 10.01 8.08 -6.28
C ASP A 294 10.84 8.80 -7.37
N ARG A 295 10.44 10.01 -7.75
CA ARG A 295 11.17 10.80 -8.78
C ARG A 295 12.54 11.26 -8.31
N LYS A 296 12.79 11.36 -7.00
CA LYS A 296 14.11 11.69 -6.46
C LYS A 296 15.07 10.49 -6.48
N GLY A 297 14.55 9.29 -6.75
CA GLY A 297 15.37 8.09 -6.97
C GLY A 297 15.97 7.43 -5.74
N ASP A 298 15.66 7.93 -4.53
CA ASP A 298 16.26 7.45 -3.29
C ASP A 298 15.62 6.17 -2.74
N LEU A 299 14.43 5.85 -3.22
CA LEU A 299 13.65 4.71 -2.74
C LEU A 299 13.49 3.65 -3.83
N ARG A 300 13.26 2.42 -3.38
CA ARG A 300 12.80 1.32 -4.23
C ARG A 300 11.40 1.63 -4.78
N ALA A 301 10.92 0.79 -5.71
CA ALA A 301 9.54 0.87 -6.16
C ALA A 301 8.58 0.98 -4.96
N LEU A 302 7.71 1.97 -4.99
CA LEU A 302 6.71 2.27 -3.95
C LEU A 302 5.57 1.26 -4.01
N ALA A 303 5.18 0.91 -5.24
CA ALA A 303 4.09 0.01 -5.56
C ALA A 303 4.37 -0.70 -6.89
N GLY A 304 3.69 -1.83 -7.11
CA GLY A 304 3.73 -2.52 -8.38
C GLY A 304 2.47 -3.34 -8.61
N GLY A 305 2.06 -3.44 -9.86
CA GLY A 305 0.86 -4.14 -10.28
C GLY A 305 0.90 -4.57 -11.73
N GLY A 306 -0.16 -5.24 -12.15
CA GLY A 306 -0.35 -5.67 -13.52
C GLY A 306 -1.50 -6.66 -13.68
N ARG A 307 -1.76 -7.03 -14.93
CA ARG A 307 -2.78 -8.00 -15.31
C ARG A 307 -2.28 -9.44 -15.13
N TYR A 308 -3.16 -10.35 -14.67
CA TYR A 308 -2.84 -11.76 -14.42
C TYR A 308 -4.03 -12.67 -14.73
N ASN A 309 -4.43 -12.70 -16.00
CA ASN A 309 -5.66 -13.35 -16.48
C ASN A 309 -5.75 -14.86 -16.22
N ASP A 310 -4.61 -15.56 -16.13
CA ASP A 310 -4.59 -17.02 -16.02
C ASP A 310 -4.53 -17.53 -14.57
N LEU A 311 -4.28 -16.66 -13.59
CA LEU A 311 -3.91 -17.10 -12.26
C LEU A 311 -5.07 -17.78 -11.52
N VAL A 312 -6.30 -17.24 -11.61
CA VAL A 312 -7.49 -17.85 -10.99
C VAL A 312 -7.69 -19.27 -11.53
N LYS A 313 -7.57 -19.46 -12.86
CA LYS A 313 -7.66 -20.77 -13.49
C LYS A 313 -6.55 -21.73 -13.06
N LYS A 314 -5.30 -21.25 -12.97
CA LYS A 314 -4.14 -22.05 -12.50
C LYS A 314 -4.30 -22.53 -11.06
N LEU A 315 -5.04 -21.79 -10.25
CA LEU A 315 -5.36 -22.14 -8.86
C LEU A 315 -6.66 -22.95 -8.71
N GLY A 316 -7.20 -23.50 -9.82
CA GLY A 316 -8.37 -24.37 -9.82
C GLY A 316 -9.72 -23.65 -9.93
N GLY A 317 -9.73 -22.33 -10.06
CA GLY A 317 -10.96 -21.54 -10.30
C GLY A 317 -11.34 -21.45 -11.79
N PRO A 318 -12.39 -20.70 -12.12
CA PRO A 318 -12.78 -20.45 -13.51
C PRO A 318 -11.78 -19.55 -14.25
N ASN A 319 -11.86 -19.54 -15.58
CA ASN A 319 -11.14 -18.56 -16.38
C ASN A 319 -11.71 -17.16 -16.13
N LEU A 320 -11.01 -16.35 -15.36
CA LEU A 320 -11.47 -15.04 -14.93
C LEU A 320 -10.31 -14.03 -15.07
N PRO A 321 -10.45 -13.02 -15.97
CA PRO A 321 -9.44 -11.99 -16.09
C PRO A 321 -9.30 -11.20 -14.79
N ALA A 322 -8.07 -10.84 -14.46
CA ALA A 322 -7.76 -10.13 -13.24
C ALA A 322 -6.60 -9.17 -13.42
N VAL A 323 -6.65 -8.07 -12.70
CA VAL A 323 -5.59 -7.06 -12.61
C VAL A 323 -5.56 -6.52 -11.19
N GLY A 324 -4.37 -6.22 -10.66
CA GLY A 324 -4.23 -5.73 -9.30
C GLY A 324 -2.87 -5.11 -9.03
N PHE A 325 -2.74 -4.43 -7.89
CA PHE A 325 -1.47 -3.86 -7.43
C PHE A 325 -1.33 -3.95 -5.91
N ALA A 326 -0.09 -3.76 -5.45
CA ALA A 326 0.24 -3.67 -4.04
C ALA A 326 1.11 -2.46 -3.73
N ILE A 327 0.86 -1.77 -2.59
CA ILE A 327 1.69 -0.70 -2.03
C ILE A 327 2.21 -1.14 -0.66
N GLY A 328 3.52 -0.97 -0.42
CA GLY A 328 4.15 -1.31 0.87
C GLY A 328 4.14 -0.16 1.88
N ASP A 329 3.88 -0.47 3.16
CA ASP A 329 3.88 0.51 4.25
C ASP A 329 5.27 1.10 4.54
N VAL A 330 6.32 0.30 4.36
CA VAL A 330 7.69 0.70 4.67
C VAL A 330 8.18 1.79 3.72
N THR A 331 8.04 1.56 2.41
CA THR A 331 8.46 2.53 1.38
C THR A 331 7.58 3.77 1.39
N THR A 332 6.27 3.63 1.57
CA THR A 332 5.34 4.76 1.72
C THR A 332 5.69 5.60 2.94
N GLY A 333 5.92 4.96 4.10
CA GLY A 333 6.32 5.65 5.33
C GLY A 333 7.60 6.47 5.15
N LEU A 334 8.62 5.89 4.53
CA LEU A 334 9.87 6.58 4.21
C LEU A 334 9.65 7.77 3.26
N LEU A 335 8.81 7.60 2.24
CA LEU A 335 8.53 8.67 1.28
C LEU A 335 7.85 9.88 1.94
N ILE A 336 6.77 9.66 2.69
CA ILE A 336 6.05 10.75 3.37
C ILE A 336 6.92 11.44 4.43
N GLU A 337 7.79 10.70 5.12
CA GLU A 337 8.75 11.25 6.07
C GLU A 337 9.78 12.15 5.35
N GLN A 338 10.40 11.68 4.27
CA GLN A 338 11.36 12.46 3.46
C GLN A 338 10.76 13.72 2.85
N ARG A 339 9.44 13.74 2.62
CA ARG A 339 8.72 14.92 2.11
C ARG A 339 8.16 15.82 3.21
N GLY A 340 8.38 15.48 4.50
CA GLY A 340 7.83 16.25 5.63
C GLY A 340 6.32 16.18 5.77
N LEU A 341 5.70 15.15 5.19
CA LEU A 341 4.24 14.96 5.14
C LEU A 341 3.70 14.07 6.28
N THR A 342 4.56 13.61 7.17
CA THR A 342 4.14 12.82 8.33
C THR A 342 3.41 13.73 9.33
N PRO A 343 2.12 13.46 9.64
CA PRO A 343 1.39 14.26 10.61
C PRO A 343 2.01 14.13 12.01
N LYS A 344 1.87 15.19 12.82
CA LYS A 344 2.13 15.10 14.24
C LYS A 344 0.98 14.35 14.91
N PHE A 345 1.28 13.25 15.55
CA PHE A 345 0.28 12.48 16.30
C PHE A 345 0.27 12.97 17.74
N ILE A 346 -0.82 13.65 18.11
CA ILE A 346 -1.02 14.12 19.46
C ILE A 346 -1.72 13.00 20.23
N THR A 347 -1.00 12.35 21.12
CA THR A 347 -1.53 11.37 22.08
C THR A 347 -2.01 12.02 23.37
N ALA A 348 -1.86 13.33 23.50
CA ALA A 348 -2.23 14.10 24.67
C ALA A 348 -3.73 13.95 25.00
N PRO A 349 -4.10 13.91 26.27
CA PRO A 349 -5.50 14.02 26.68
C PRO A 349 -6.03 15.41 26.32
N ASP A 350 -7.34 15.52 26.10
CA ASP A 350 -7.98 16.82 25.92
C ASP A 350 -8.08 17.58 27.24
N VAL A 351 -8.29 16.83 28.32
CA VAL A 351 -8.50 17.32 29.68
C VAL A 351 -7.65 16.53 30.68
N TYR A 352 -7.07 17.21 31.65
CA TYR A 352 -6.42 16.61 32.80
C TYR A 352 -7.15 16.99 34.09
N ALA A 353 -7.61 15.99 34.87
CA ALA A 353 -8.28 16.27 36.15
C ALA A 353 -7.24 16.37 37.26
N VAL A 354 -7.23 17.51 37.98
CA VAL A 354 -6.41 17.81 39.16
C VAL A 354 -7.30 17.64 40.39
N ILE A 355 -6.97 16.70 41.28
CA ILE A 355 -7.85 16.21 42.31
C ILE A 355 -7.22 16.41 43.69
N GLY A 356 -7.94 17.09 44.63
CA GLY A 356 -7.45 17.46 45.92
C GLY A 356 -7.29 16.30 46.92
N GLY A 357 -8.27 15.42 46.99
CA GLY A 357 -8.27 14.30 47.92
C GLY A 357 -9.31 13.24 47.54
N GLU A 358 -9.57 12.31 48.48
CA GLU A 358 -10.46 11.16 48.21
C GLU A 358 -11.92 11.59 48.05
N THR A 359 -12.38 12.61 48.75
CA THR A 359 -13.74 13.14 48.62
C THR A 359 -13.94 13.78 47.22
N GLU A 360 -12.99 14.59 46.79
CA GLU A 360 -12.95 15.25 45.49
C GLU A 360 -12.83 14.21 44.36
N ARG A 361 -12.12 13.11 44.60
CA ARG A 361 -11.97 12.01 43.65
C ARG A 361 -13.30 11.36 43.26
N LYS A 362 -14.18 11.13 44.21
CA LYS A 362 -15.52 10.58 43.92
C LYS A 362 -16.35 11.52 43.02
N ALA A 363 -16.24 12.81 43.30
CA ALA A 363 -16.92 13.82 42.50
C ALA A 363 -16.30 13.92 41.07
N ALA A 364 -14.95 13.95 40.96
CA ALA A 364 -14.24 13.99 39.71
C ALA A 364 -14.54 12.77 38.81
N PHE A 365 -14.67 11.56 39.39
CA PHE A 365 -14.93 10.35 38.61
C PHE A 365 -16.24 10.39 37.84
N ALA A 366 -17.31 10.98 38.41
CA ALA A 366 -18.57 11.13 37.71
C ALA A 366 -18.42 12.04 36.47
N ASP A 367 -17.73 13.16 36.64
CA ASP A 367 -17.50 14.14 35.56
C ASP A 367 -16.52 13.60 34.50
N ILE A 368 -15.44 12.92 34.93
CA ILE A 368 -14.51 12.21 34.05
C ILE A 368 -15.25 11.17 33.21
N HIS A 369 -16.14 10.40 33.81
CA HIS A 369 -16.96 9.42 33.10
C HIS A 369 -17.87 10.09 32.06
N ALA A 370 -18.56 11.15 32.44
CA ALA A 370 -19.43 11.90 31.52
C ALA A 370 -18.66 12.50 30.33
N LEU A 371 -17.49 13.07 30.57
CA LEU A 371 -16.62 13.60 29.52
C LEU A 371 -16.14 12.50 28.59
N ARG A 372 -15.69 11.34 29.11
CA ARG A 372 -15.27 10.20 28.31
C ARG A 372 -16.42 9.63 27.48
N ALA A 373 -17.61 9.52 28.04
CA ALA A 373 -18.82 9.10 27.33
C ALA A 373 -19.19 10.05 26.18
N ALA A 374 -18.84 11.33 26.31
CA ALA A 374 -18.99 12.34 25.27
C ALA A 374 -17.82 12.35 24.24
N GLY A 375 -16.85 11.45 24.35
CA GLY A 375 -15.75 11.28 23.40
C GLY A 375 -14.46 12.05 23.73
N PHE A 376 -14.40 12.76 24.86
CA PHE A 376 -13.19 13.48 25.28
C PHE A 376 -12.16 12.54 25.92
N ARG A 377 -10.89 12.76 25.64
CA ARG A 377 -9.79 12.05 26.28
C ARG A 377 -9.46 12.75 27.59
N VAL A 378 -9.68 12.08 28.70
CA VAL A 378 -9.46 12.62 30.04
C VAL A 378 -8.46 11.77 30.79
N ASP A 379 -7.43 12.40 31.34
CA ASP A 379 -6.44 11.78 32.22
C ASP A 379 -6.49 12.35 33.62
N TYR A 380 -5.99 11.60 34.60
CA TYR A 380 -5.97 11.98 36.00
C TYR A 380 -4.93 11.17 36.79
N PRO A 381 -4.44 11.63 37.96
CA PRO A 381 -3.50 10.88 38.75
C PRO A 381 -4.16 9.69 39.46
N PHE A 382 -3.56 8.50 39.35
CA PHE A 382 -4.07 7.28 40.02
C PHE A 382 -3.76 7.27 41.53
N LYS A 383 -2.82 8.07 41.97
CA LYS A 383 -2.42 8.21 43.39
C LYS A 383 -2.68 9.62 43.85
N GLU A 384 -2.86 9.80 45.15
CA GLU A 384 -2.84 11.14 45.74
C GLU A 384 -1.49 11.81 45.52
N LEU A 385 -1.54 12.99 44.98
CA LEU A 385 -0.38 13.82 44.68
C LEU A 385 -0.69 15.28 45.10
N ALA A 386 0.31 15.98 45.57
CA ALA A 386 0.17 17.42 45.81
C ALA A 386 -0.22 18.15 44.50
N PHE A 387 -1.05 19.20 44.61
CA PHE A 387 -1.54 20.00 43.48
C PHE A 387 -0.43 20.42 42.51
N GLY A 388 0.71 20.92 43.04
CA GLY A 388 1.85 21.36 42.20
C GLY A 388 2.40 20.24 41.32
N LYS A 389 2.43 18.98 41.80
CA LYS A 389 2.85 17.82 40.98
C LYS A 389 1.82 17.47 39.94
N GLN A 390 0.53 17.59 40.27
CA GLN A 390 -0.55 17.33 39.32
C GLN A 390 -0.60 18.39 38.21
N PHE A 391 -0.42 19.67 38.53
CA PHE A 391 -0.33 20.72 37.50
C PHE A 391 0.88 20.56 36.60
N LYS A 392 2.02 20.12 37.16
CA LYS A 392 3.20 19.78 36.35
C LYS A 392 2.86 18.62 35.38
N ALA A 393 2.24 17.56 35.89
CA ALA A 393 1.82 16.42 35.04
C ALA A 393 0.79 16.83 33.98
N ALA A 394 -0.16 17.70 34.32
CA ALA A 394 -1.13 18.23 33.36
C ALA A 394 -0.43 19.00 32.21
N ALA A 395 0.52 19.86 32.56
CA ALA A 395 1.30 20.61 31.56
C ALA A 395 2.17 19.67 30.66
N GLU A 396 2.83 18.69 31.29
CA GLU A 396 3.66 17.70 30.60
C GLU A 396 2.85 16.72 29.73
N SER A 397 1.57 16.47 30.08
CA SER A 397 0.69 15.59 29.31
C SER A 397 0.27 16.18 27.97
N GLY A 398 0.40 17.49 27.78
CA GLY A 398 -0.07 18.20 26.59
C GLY A 398 -1.59 18.40 26.57
N ALA A 399 -2.29 18.21 27.69
CA ALA A 399 -3.72 18.51 27.80
C ALA A 399 -3.99 19.98 27.49
N LYS A 400 -5.15 20.28 26.90
CA LYS A 400 -5.59 21.65 26.64
C LYS A 400 -6.18 22.30 27.90
N LEU A 401 -6.95 21.54 28.68
CA LEU A 401 -7.64 22.00 29.87
C LEU A 401 -7.22 21.20 31.10
N ALA A 402 -7.16 21.86 32.26
CA ALA A 402 -7.15 21.22 33.56
C ALA A 402 -8.47 21.48 34.29
N LEU A 403 -9.13 20.41 34.77
CA LEU A 403 -10.28 20.49 35.66
C LEU A 403 -9.80 20.33 37.10
N ILE A 404 -10.04 21.32 37.93
CA ILE A 404 -9.53 21.39 39.31
C ILE A 404 -10.68 21.08 40.28
N TYR A 405 -10.51 19.98 41.00
CA TYR A 405 -11.43 19.54 42.04
C TYR A 405 -10.74 19.75 43.38
N GLY A 406 -10.93 20.92 43.96
CA GLY A 406 -10.49 21.25 45.31
C GLY A 406 -11.66 21.17 46.32
N GLY A 407 -11.34 21.16 47.61
CA GLY A 407 -12.37 21.11 48.65
C GLY A 407 -13.28 22.34 48.65
N ASP A 408 -12.71 23.52 48.41
CA ASP A 408 -13.49 24.77 48.35
C ASP A 408 -14.38 24.84 47.11
N GLU A 409 -13.91 24.38 45.96
CA GLU A 409 -14.68 24.30 44.74
C GLU A 409 -15.83 23.31 44.89
N LEU A 410 -15.58 22.14 45.48
CA LEU A 410 -16.60 21.13 45.70
C LEU A 410 -17.67 21.61 46.67
N ALA A 411 -17.29 22.30 47.74
CA ALA A 411 -18.24 22.87 48.72
C ALA A 411 -19.18 23.92 48.09
N LYS A 412 -18.70 24.65 47.06
CA LYS A 412 -19.50 25.61 46.27
C LYS A 412 -20.31 24.94 45.15
N GLY A 413 -20.11 23.65 44.87
CA GLY A 413 -20.73 22.94 43.74
C GLY A 413 -20.17 23.31 42.37
N VAL A 414 -18.95 23.81 42.31
CA VAL A 414 -18.26 24.24 41.10
C VAL A 414 -17.01 23.39 40.81
N VAL A 415 -16.54 23.48 39.59
CA VAL A 415 -15.20 23.00 39.14
C VAL A 415 -14.47 24.19 38.54
N LYS A 416 -13.22 24.37 38.91
CA LYS A 416 -12.42 25.37 38.27
C LYS A 416 -11.76 24.77 37.02
N ILE A 417 -11.98 25.41 35.89
CA ILE A 417 -11.41 25.03 34.59
C ILE A 417 -10.25 25.99 34.31
N ARG A 418 -9.07 25.43 34.07
CA ARG A 418 -7.89 26.18 33.63
C ARG A 418 -7.55 25.84 32.20
N ASP A 419 -7.45 26.84 31.35
CA ASP A 419 -6.76 26.73 30.06
C ASP A 419 -5.24 26.58 30.31
N LEU A 420 -4.64 25.52 29.79
CA LEU A 420 -3.22 25.25 30.00
C LEU A 420 -2.32 26.01 29.03
N SER A 421 -2.86 26.66 28.00
CA SER A 421 -2.11 27.48 27.05
C SER A 421 -1.78 28.88 27.59
N ASP A 422 -2.76 29.57 28.16
CA ASP A 422 -2.64 30.93 28.69
C ASP A 422 -2.81 31.04 30.20
N ARG A 423 -3.15 29.94 30.88
CA ARG A 423 -3.36 29.79 32.30
C ARG A 423 -4.55 30.57 32.85
N THR A 424 -5.48 30.98 32.01
CA THR A 424 -6.73 31.57 32.48
C THR A 424 -7.58 30.55 33.22
N GLU A 425 -8.30 31.01 34.26
CA GLU A 425 -9.16 30.16 35.08
C GLU A 425 -10.58 30.69 35.15
N GLN A 426 -11.55 29.81 35.19
CA GLN A 426 -12.95 30.13 35.46
C GLN A 426 -13.59 29.10 36.38
N GLU A 427 -14.46 29.57 37.28
CA GLU A 427 -15.32 28.67 38.07
C GLU A 427 -16.61 28.37 37.28
N VAL A 428 -16.93 27.09 37.15
CA VAL A 428 -18.06 26.60 36.34
C VAL A 428 -18.92 25.71 37.24
N PRO A 429 -20.23 25.93 37.28
CA PRO A 429 -21.14 24.98 37.96
C PRO A 429 -20.91 23.55 37.46
N ARG A 430 -20.80 22.59 38.36
CA ARG A 430 -20.41 21.23 38.00
C ARG A 430 -21.33 20.61 36.94
N ALA A 431 -22.64 20.91 36.97
CA ALA A 431 -23.59 20.47 35.96
C ALA A 431 -23.30 20.99 34.54
N GLN A 432 -22.47 22.04 34.38
CA GLN A 432 -22.15 22.69 33.10
C GLN A 432 -20.76 22.30 32.59
N VAL A 433 -19.95 21.54 33.33
CA VAL A 433 -18.56 21.19 32.97
C VAL A 433 -18.49 20.58 31.57
N LEU A 434 -19.36 19.63 31.26
CA LEU A 434 -19.40 18.96 29.94
C LEU A 434 -19.68 19.94 28.80
N ALA A 435 -20.60 20.89 28.99
CA ALA A 435 -20.93 21.88 27.98
C ALA A 435 -19.77 22.83 27.74
N VAL A 436 -19.20 23.37 28.82
CA VAL A 436 -18.05 24.30 28.73
C VAL A 436 -16.81 23.64 28.09
N VAL A 437 -16.49 22.41 28.47
CA VAL A 437 -15.38 21.66 27.86
C VAL A 437 -15.65 21.45 26.38
N ARG A 438 -16.87 21.11 25.99
CA ARG A 438 -17.25 20.92 24.57
C ARG A 438 -17.08 22.21 23.77
N ASP A 439 -17.61 23.31 24.27
CA ASP A 439 -17.56 24.62 23.60
C ASP A 439 -16.10 25.09 23.42
N PHE A 440 -15.28 24.93 24.44
CA PHE A 440 -13.86 25.27 24.38
C PHE A 440 -13.10 24.44 23.33
N LEU A 441 -13.33 23.13 23.30
CA LEU A 441 -12.61 22.21 22.41
C LEU A 441 -13.14 22.21 20.97
N SER A 442 -14.38 22.69 20.75
CA SER A 442 -14.97 22.85 19.41
C SER A 442 -14.53 24.14 18.71
N GLY A 443 -14.09 25.14 19.47
CA GLY A 443 -13.60 26.42 18.95
C GLY A 443 -12.11 26.46 18.64
N HIS A 444 -11.41 25.35 18.91
CA HIS A 444 -9.98 25.14 18.70
C HIS A 444 -9.74 23.88 17.88
#